data_52c07762fc79496e746a49ddfb477f29
#
_entry.id   52c07762fc79496e746a49ddfb477f29
#
_cell.length_a   1.000
_cell.length_b   1.000
_cell.length_c   1.000
_cell.angle_alpha   90.00
_cell.angle_beta   90.00
_cell.angle_gamma   90.00
#
_symmetry.space_group_name_H-M   'P 1'
#
loop_
_entity.id
_entity.type
_entity.pdbx_description
1 polymer ?
#
loop_
_entity_poly.entity_id
_entity_poly.type
_entity_poly.pdbx_seq_one_letter_code
_entity_poly.pdbx_strand_id
1 'polypeptide(L)'
;MLSGEYVRKLNKKFEQVQELATKKAKQYKTHEAFAAFETAARLKYGDARYNYQYAALKDFMSKHVAHIYNNDLDGDKVSESLIDIAVYCIIASVMFDEHYAERCHINPEDVTNANS
;
A
#
# COMPACT_ATOMS: atom_id res chain seq x y z
N MET A 1 10.17 6.22 -26.54
CA MET A 1 9.04 5.26 -26.37
C MET A 1 7.76 5.91 -26.88
N LEU A 2 7.00 5.19 -27.70
CA LEU A 2 5.71 5.69 -28.21
C LEU A 2 4.63 5.60 -27.13
N SER A 3 3.63 6.49 -27.21
CA SER A 3 2.55 6.58 -26.22
C SER A 3 1.81 5.26 -25.98
N GLY A 4 1.48 4.54 -27.06
CA GLY A 4 0.78 3.25 -26.93
C GLY A 4 1.61 2.19 -26.25
N GLU A 5 2.91 2.16 -26.50
CA GLU A 5 3.83 1.24 -25.80
C GLU A 5 3.92 1.57 -24.32
N TYR A 6 4.01 2.85 -23.99
CA TYR A 6 4.01 3.33 -22.60
C TYR A 6 2.77 2.87 -21.83
N VAL A 7 1.58 3.07 -22.44
CA VAL A 7 0.31 2.65 -21.81
C VAL A 7 0.28 1.15 -21.55
N ARG A 8 0.75 0.33 -22.49
CA ARG A 8 0.81 -1.12 -22.28
C ARG A 8 1.72 -1.49 -21.10
N LYS A 9 2.87 -0.81 -20.99
CA LYS A 9 3.81 -1.04 -19.89
C LYS A 9 3.24 -0.59 -18.55
N LEU A 10 2.53 0.55 -18.52
CA LEU A 10 1.81 1.00 -17.33
C LEU A 10 0.77 -0.03 -16.88
N ASN A 11 -0.02 -0.53 -17.81
CA ASN A 11 -1.07 -1.51 -17.46
C ASN A 11 -0.48 -2.77 -16.82
N LYS A 12 0.65 -3.26 -17.33
CA LYS A 12 1.34 -4.40 -16.74
C LYS A 12 1.83 -4.10 -15.32
N LYS A 13 2.33 -2.91 -15.08
CA LYS A 13 2.77 -2.49 -13.74
C LYS A 13 1.59 -2.37 -12.78
N PHE A 14 0.47 -1.82 -13.24
CA PHE A 14 -0.74 -1.72 -12.41
C PHE A 14 -1.28 -3.10 -12.03
N GLU A 15 -1.27 -4.07 -12.95
CA GLU A 15 -1.66 -5.45 -12.64
C GLU A 15 -0.73 -6.06 -11.59
N GLN A 16 0.57 -5.85 -11.71
CA GLN A 16 1.55 -6.32 -10.75
C GLN A 16 1.33 -5.72 -9.36
N VAL A 17 1.07 -4.41 -9.30
CA VAL A 17 0.79 -3.70 -8.04
C VAL A 17 -0.49 -4.25 -7.40
N GLN A 18 -1.54 -4.45 -8.17
CA GLN A 18 -2.81 -5.00 -7.65
C GLN A 18 -2.60 -6.38 -7.03
N GLU A 19 -1.90 -7.27 -7.72
CA GLU A 19 -1.59 -8.61 -7.22
C GLU A 19 -0.82 -8.58 -5.91
N LEU A 20 0.25 -7.77 -5.87
CA LEU A 20 1.09 -7.67 -4.68
C LEU A 20 0.37 -7.00 -3.51
N ALA A 21 -0.45 -5.98 -3.78
CA ALA A 21 -1.24 -5.30 -2.76
C ALA A 21 -2.21 -6.27 -2.09
N THR A 22 -2.86 -7.12 -2.87
CA THR A 22 -3.77 -8.14 -2.34
C THR A 22 -3.03 -9.12 -1.43
N LYS A 23 -1.82 -9.55 -1.81
CA LYS A 23 -1.03 -10.51 -1.02
C LYS A 23 -0.43 -9.90 0.24
N LYS A 24 0.11 -8.68 0.14
CA LYS A 24 0.83 -8.05 1.26
C LYS A 24 -0.07 -7.67 2.43
N ALA A 25 -1.30 -7.25 2.16
CA ALA A 25 -2.22 -6.83 3.19
C ALA A 25 -2.80 -7.99 3.99
N LYS A 26 -2.96 -9.16 3.35
CA LYS A 26 -3.58 -10.34 3.97
C LYS A 26 -2.57 -11.20 4.71
N GLN A 27 -3.01 -11.78 5.82
CA GLN A 27 -2.33 -12.91 6.42
C GLN A 27 -2.90 -14.21 5.84
N TYR A 28 -2.07 -15.25 5.86
CA TYR A 28 -2.47 -16.59 5.42
C TYR A 28 -3.70 -17.07 6.21
N LYS A 29 -4.69 -17.61 5.51
CA LYS A 29 -5.93 -18.18 6.07
C LYS A 29 -6.88 -17.18 6.76
N THR A 30 -6.79 -15.90 6.48
CA THR A 30 -7.74 -14.90 6.98
C THR A 30 -8.44 -14.19 5.81
N HIS A 31 -9.66 -13.72 6.07
CA HIS A 31 -10.42 -12.91 5.13
C HIS A 31 -10.29 -11.40 5.39
N GLU A 32 -9.60 -11.02 6.46
CA GLU A 32 -9.38 -9.61 6.78
C GLU A 32 -8.38 -9.00 5.80
N ALA A 33 -8.77 -7.93 5.11
CA ALA A 33 -7.96 -7.32 4.07
C ALA A 33 -6.65 -6.74 4.60
N PHE A 34 -6.65 -6.20 5.84
CA PHE A 34 -5.47 -5.57 6.43
C PHE A 34 -4.86 -6.40 7.57
N ALA A 35 -5.09 -7.70 7.58
CA ALA A 35 -4.69 -8.57 8.70
C ALA A 35 -3.20 -8.46 9.04
N ALA A 36 -2.31 -8.35 8.06
CA ALA A 36 -0.87 -8.22 8.29
C ALA A 36 -0.52 -6.94 9.05
N PHE A 37 -1.16 -5.83 8.69
CA PHE A 37 -0.92 -4.53 9.34
C PHE A 37 -1.58 -4.46 10.70
N GLU A 38 -2.75 -5.07 10.86
CA GLU A 38 -3.43 -5.19 12.14
C GLU A 38 -2.57 -5.95 13.15
N THR A 39 -2.04 -7.11 12.75
CA THR A 39 -1.15 -7.91 13.60
C THR A 39 0.11 -7.13 13.96
N ALA A 40 0.77 -6.51 12.98
CA ALA A 40 1.98 -5.72 13.22
C ALA A 40 1.70 -4.54 14.16
N ALA A 41 0.56 -3.87 14.00
CA ALA A 41 0.15 -2.77 14.86
C ALA A 41 -0.06 -3.22 16.31
N ARG A 42 -0.73 -4.35 16.51
CA ARG A 42 -0.93 -4.90 17.86
C ARG A 42 0.38 -5.28 18.54
N LEU A 43 1.27 -5.91 17.79
CA LEU A 43 2.57 -6.33 18.32
C LEU A 43 3.49 -5.15 18.64
N LYS A 44 3.46 -4.11 17.81
CA LYS A 44 4.40 -2.99 17.94
C LYS A 44 3.85 -1.85 18.82
N TYR A 45 2.55 -1.57 18.71
CA TYR A 45 1.93 -0.42 19.38
C TYR A 45 0.87 -0.81 20.40
N GLY A 46 0.50 -2.09 20.48
CA GLY A 46 -0.55 -2.56 21.40
C GLY A 46 -1.96 -2.19 20.98
N ASP A 47 -2.16 -1.71 19.77
CA ASP A 47 -3.45 -1.21 19.28
C ASP A 47 -3.51 -1.41 17.77
N ALA A 48 -4.68 -1.81 17.26
CA ALA A 48 -4.87 -2.10 15.84
C ALA A 48 -5.75 -1.08 15.09
N ARG A 49 -6.02 0.08 15.69
CA ARG A 49 -6.76 1.13 14.99
C ARG A 49 -5.99 1.59 13.76
N TYR A 50 -6.69 2.18 12.79
CA TYR A 50 -6.09 2.51 11.49
C TYR A 50 -4.82 3.35 11.56
N ASN A 51 -4.74 4.32 12.48
CA ASN A 51 -3.53 5.12 12.63
C ASN A 51 -2.30 4.28 13.02
N TYR A 52 -2.50 3.23 13.81
CA TYR A 52 -1.43 2.30 14.19
C TYR A 52 -1.10 1.32 13.08
N GLN A 53 -2.11 0.88 12.31
CA GLN A 53 -1.88 0.08 11.11
C GLN A 53 -1.08 0.87 10.07
N TYR A 54 -1.41 2.14 9.89
CA TYR A 54 -0.68 3.03 8.98
C TYR A 54 0.76 3.25 9.46
N ALA A 55 0.97 3.42 10.76
CA ALA A 55 2.32 3.54 11.33
C ALA A 55 3.15 2.28 11.05
N ALA A 56 2.55 1.08 11.21
CA ALA A 56 3.20 -0.18 10.89
C ALA A 56 3.53 -0.27 9.39
N LEU A 57 2.61 0.14 8.53
CA LEU A 57 2.82 0.16 7.08
C LEU A 57 3.99 1.06 6.71
N LYS A 58 4.08 2.26 7.31
CA LYS A 58 5.21 3.17 7.07
C LYS A 58 6.54 2.53 7.45
N ASP A 59 6.57 1.76 8.52
CA ASP A 59 7.79 1.04 8.93
C ASP A 59 8.21 0.01 7.88
N PHE A 60 7.25 -0.75 7.34
CA PHE A 60 7.54 -1.70 6.26
C PHE A 60 8.02 -1.00 4.99
N MET A 61 7.46 0.17 4.69
CA MET A 61 7.80 0.93 3.49
C MET A 61 9.17 1.61 3.61
N SER A 62 9.58 2.02 4.81
CA SER A 62 10.76 2.87 5.02
C SER A 62 12.05 2.27 4.49
N LYS A 63 12.24 0.96 4.61
CA LYS A 63 13.45 0.28 4.09
C LYS A 63 13.54 0.38 2.55
N HIS A 64 12.41 0.33 1.87
CA HIS A 64 12.37 0.46 0.41
C HIS A 64 12.64 1.90 -0.03
N VAL A 65 12.11 2.88 0.72
CA VAL A 65 12.39 4.30 0.49
C VAL A 65 13.88 4.58 0.66
N ALA A 66 14.48 4.07 1.74
CA ALA A 66 15.93 4.22 1.97
C ALA A 66 16.73 3.57 0.84
N HIS A 67 16.31 2.40 0.37
CA HIS A 67 16.99 1.68 -0.69
C HIS A 67 17.02 2.47 -2.00
N ILE A 68 15.87 3.03 -2.44
CA ILE A 68 15.83 3.81 -3.68
C ILE A 68 16.55 5.15 -3.53
N TYR A 69 16.56 5.73 -2.34
CA TYR A 69 17.28 6.99 -2.09
C TYR A 69 18.80 6.83 -2.22
N ASN A 70 19.31 5.67 -1.79
CA ASN A 70 20.75 5.39 -1.77
C ASN A 70 21.26 4.71 -3.04
N ASN A 71 20.40 4.47 -4.02
CA ASN A 71 20.75 3.80 -5.28
C ASN A 71 20.16 4.56 -6.46
N ASP A 72 20.76 4.36 -7.64
CA ASP A 72 20.21 4.86 -8.90
C ASP A 72 19.48 3.72 -9.64
N LEU A 73 19.08 3.97 -10.89
CA LEU A 73 18.34 2.98 -11.68
C LEU A 73 19.11 1.71 -11.99
N ASP A 74 20.44 1.74 -11.89
CA ASP A 74 21.28 0.56 -12.09
C ASP A 74 21.50 -0.25 -10.80
N GLY A 75 21.00 0.25 -9.68
CA GLY A 75 21.15 -0.40 -8.39
C GLY A 75 20.39 -1.72 -8.30
N ASP A 76 20.97 -2.69 -7.57
CA ASP A 76 20.34 -3.98 -7.36
C ASP A 76 18.99 -3.80 -6.65
N LYS A 77 17.97 -4.49 -7.15
CA LYS A 77 16.61 -4.52 -6.57
C LYS A 77 15.90 -3.18 -6.46
N VAL A 78 16.37 -2.14 -7.16
CA VAL A 78 15.71 -0.84 -7.19
C VAL A 78 14.31 -0.95 -7.79
N SER A 79 14.16 -1.72 -8.86
CA SER A 79 12.85 -1.96 -9.47
C SER A 79 11.86 -2.61 -8.50
N GLU A 80 12.31 -3.60 -7.73
CA GLU A 80 11.48 -4.25 -6.71
C GLU A 80 11.05 -3.26 -5.63
N SER A 81 11.96 -2.43 -5.15
CA SER A 81 11.64 -1.42 -4.13
C SER A 81 10.66 -0.36 -4.62
N LEU A 82 10.78 0.07 -5.88
CA LEU A 82 9.83 1.01 -6.49
C LEU A 82 8.42 0.42 -6.53
N ILE A 83 8.28 -0.84 -6.92
CA ILE A 83 6.99 -1.54 -6.93
C ILE A 83 6.46 -1.70 -5.51
N ASP A 84 7.29 -2.11 -4.55
CA ASP A 84 6.87 -2.26 -3.16
C ASP A 84 6.36 -0.95 -2.56
N ILE A 85 7.02 0.17 -2.85
CA ILE A 85 6.57 1.50 -2.41
C ILE A 85 5.20 1.82 -3.00
N ALA A 86 5.01 1.58 -4.30
CA ALA A 86 3.73 1.79 -4.96
C ALA A 86 2.63 0.95 -4.31
N VAL A 87 2.90 -0.32 -4.01
CA VAL A 87 1.98 -1.23 -3.35
C VAL A 87 1.57 -0.69 -1.98
N TYR A 88 2.53 -0.28 -1.15
CA TYR A 88 2.23 0.26 0.18
C TYR A 88 1.44 1.57 0.09
N CYS A 89 1.74 2.43 -0.89
CA CYS A 89 0.98 3.67 -1.10
C CYS A 89 -0.49 3.39 -1.44
N ILE A 90 -0.75 2.41 -2.28
CA ILE A 90 -2.12 2.03 -2.66
C ILE A 90 -2.87 1.43 -1.46
N ILE A 91 -2.21 0.53 -0.72
CA ILE A 91 -2.82 -0.04 0.50
C ILE A 91 -3.16 1.07 1.49
N ALA A 92 -2.23 2.00 1.72
CA ALA A 92 -2.46 3.12 2.64
C ALA A 92 -3.61 4.02 2.18
N SER A 93 -3.78 4.20 0.88
CA SER A 93 -4.88 4.98 0.33
C SER A 93 -6.23 4.34 0.61
N VAL A 94 -6.33 3.01 0.47
CA VAL A 94 -7.55 2.28 0.85
C VAL A 94 -7.81 2.40 2.36
N MET A 95 -6.76 2.24 3.15
CA MET A 95 -6.83 2.38 4.62
C MET A 95 -7.31 3.77 5.04
N PHE A 96 -6.86 4.82 4.33
CA PHE A 96 -7.34 6.18 4.55
C PHE A 96 -8.86 6.28 4.32
N ASP A 97 -9.36 5.70 3.25
CA ASP A 97 -10.78 5.76 2.93
C ASP A 97 -11.63 5.08 4.02
N GLU A 98 -11.18 3.93 4.52
CA GLU A 98 -11.86 3.23 5.61
C GLU A 98 -11.85 4.04 6.91
N HIS A 99 -10.72 4.61 7.26
CA HIS A 99 -10.57 5.44 8.45
C HIS A 99 -11.44 6.70 8.39
N TYR A 100 -11.44 7.37 7.23
CA TYR A 100 -12.25 8.56 7.00
C TYR A 100 -13.75 8.24 7.08
N ALA A 101 -14.17 7.13 6.48
CA ALA A 101 -15.55 6.68 6.51
C ALA A 101 -16.04 6.40 7.93
N GLU A 102 -15.22 5.74 8.76
CA GLU A 102 -15.54 5.50 10.18
C GLU A 102 -15.72 6.81 10.95
N ARG A 103 -14.83 7.77 10.75
CA ARG A 103 -14.87 9.06 11.44
C ARG A 103 -16.09 9.89 11.04
N CYS A 104 -16.52 9.79 9.78
CA CYS A 104 -17.63 10.59 9.23
C CYS A 104 -18.95 9.83 9.20
N HIS A 105 -18.96 8.55 9.62
CA HIS A 105 -20.15 7.68 9.58
C HIS A 105 -20.75 7.58 8.17
N ILE A 106 -19.89 7.49 7.15
CA ILE A 106 -20.32 7.35 5.75
C ILE A 106 -19.79 6.04 5.17
N ASN A 107 -20.33 5.65 4.00
CA ASN A 107 -19.85 4.47 3.27
C ASN A 107 -18.45 4.76 2.71
N PRO A 108 -17.46 3.84 2.89
CA PRO A 108 -16.12 4.02 2.32
C PRO A 108 -16.10 4.32 0.82
N GLU A 109 -17.04 3.77 0.06
CA GLU A 109 -17.14 4.01 -1.39
C GLU A 109 -17.45 5.47 -1.73
N ASP A 110 -18.09 6.20 -0.82
CA ASP A 110 -18.45 7.60 -1.02
C ASP A 110 -17.28 8.55 -0.76
N VAL A 111 -16.22 8.11 -0.10
CA VAL A 111 -15.05 8.93 0.21
C VAL A 111 -14.35 9.41 -1.06
N THR A 112 -14.17 8.54 -2.05
CA THR A 112 -13.53 8.88 -3.31
C THR A 112 -14.28 10.01 -4.04
N ASN A 113 -15.61 9.95 -4.02
CA ASN A 113 -16.45 11.00 -4.64
C ASN A 113 -16.38 12.31 -3.86
N ALA A 114 -16.31 12.26 -2.53
CA ALA A 114 -16.23 13.44 -1.68
C ALA A 114 -14.90 14.20 -1.82
N ASN A 115 -13.82 13.49 -2.17
CA ASN A 115 -12.47 14.04 -2.29
C ASN A 115 -12.04 14.30 -3.74
N SER A 116 -12.90 14.06 -4.71
CA SER A 116 -12.58 14.26 -6.14
C SER A 116 -12.75 15.71 -6.59
#